data_72d96c5c59197b84029342fe3789a1f7
#
_entry.id   72d96c5c59197b84029342fe3789a1f7
#
_cell.length_a   1.000
_cell.length_b   1.000
_cell.length_c   1.000
_cell.angle_alpha   90.00
_cell.angle_beta   90.00
_cell.angle_gamma   90.00
#
_symmetry.space_group_name_H-M   'P 1'
#
loop_
_entity.id
_entity.type
_entity.pdbx_description
1 polymer ?
#
loop_
_entity_poly.entity_id
_entity_poly.type
_entity_poly.pdbx_seq_one_letter_code
_entity_poly.pdbx_strand_id
1 'polypeptide(L)'
;DVRSSGIYRREMVRVITARGLTAIHDKTEQSGMPKKPILLAVEDEKREAQPASEFPSAAIETTINGKAYSFQSGHNKTLLRLLREEGMLTGVKEGCAEGECGACTVFMDGKAVMACLVPAPRAHGAQITTVEGLAEGDHLHPIQEAFVENSAVQCGYCTPGFLMSGAKLLEEKPNPTRNEIEQAITGNLCRCTGYYKIVKAIEEASKS
;
A
#
# COMPACT_ATOMS: atom_id res chain seq x y z
N ASP A 1 20.63 12.00 -15.27
CA ASP A 1 19.36 11.61 -14.68
C ASP A 1 18.26 11.68 -15.73
N VAL A 2 17.54 10.59 -15.90
CA VAL A 2 16.49 10.41 -16.93
C VAL A 2 15.17 11.09 -16.57
N ARG A 3 14.99 11.54 -15.33
CA ARG A 3 13.71 12.07 -14.84
C ARG A 3 13.54 13.57 -15.02
N SER A 4 14.62 14.36 -15.07
CA SER A 4 14.57 15.81 -15.33
C SER A 4 15.93 16.40 -15.69
N SER A 5 15.93 17.61 -16.27
CA SER A 5 17.19 18.31 -16.59
C SER A 5 17.88 18.83 -15.32
N GLY A 6 19.21 18.97 -15.37
CA GLY A 6 19.99 19.54 -14.27
C GLY A 6 19.61 20.99 -13.98
N ILE A 7 19.20 21.77 -15.00
CA ILE A 7 18.69 23.14 -14.84
C ILE A 7 17.40 23.16 -14.04
N TYR A 8 16.46 22.32 -14.42
CA TYR A 8 15.17 22.19 -13.70
C TYR A 8 15.38 21.80 -12.24
N ARG A 9 16.21 20.82 -11.97
CA ARG A 9 16.48 20.37 -10.59
C ARG A 9 17.09 21.48 -9.73
N ARG A 10 18.06 22.24 -10.24
CA ARG A 10 18.63 23.38 -9.52
C ARG A 10 17.58 24.45 -9.22
N GLU A 11 16.71 24.75 -10.18
CA GLU A 11 15.61 25.69 -9.95
C GLU A 11 14.63 25.17 -8.91
N MET A 12 14.27 23.88 -8.93
CA MET A 12 13.38 23.29 -7.93
C MET A 12 14.00 23.30 -6.53
N VAL A 13 15.31 23.05 -6.39
CA VAL A 13 16.00 23.19 -5.10
C VAL A 13 15.86 24.62 -4.58
N ARG A 14 16.13 25.61 -5.43
CA ARG A 14 15.97 27.04 -5.06
C ARG A 14 14.55 27.35 -4.60
N VAL A 15 13.54 26.93 -5.37
CA VAL A 15 12.12 27.17 -5.08
C VAL A 15 11.69 26.51 -3.78
N ILE A 16 12.02 25.21 -3.61
CA ILE A 16 11.62 24.45 -2.42
C ILE A 16 12.31 25.00 -1.16
N THR A 17 13.60 25.33 -1.25
CA THR A 17 14.33 25.94 -0.13
C THR A 17 13.73 27.28 0.26
N ALA A 18 13.45 28.16 -0.71
CA ALA A 18 12.82 29.47 -0.44
C ALA A 18 11.44 29.29 0.22
N ARG A 19 10.58 28.41 -0.31
CA ARG A 19 9.27 28.11 0.27
C ARG A 19 9.37 27.56 1.69
N GLY A 20 10.29 26.63 1.94
CA GLY A 20 10.51 26.05 3.26
C GLY A 20 10.96 27.10 4.29
N LEU A 21 11.92 27.94 3.92
CA LEU A 21 12.38 29.03 4.79
C LEU A 21 11.27 30.07 5.06
N THR A 22 10.48 30.43 4.05
CA THR A 22 9.32 31.32 4.24
C THR A 22 8.29 30.69 5.18
N ALA A 23 7.95 29.41 4.99
CA ALA A 23 7.00 28.71 5.85
C ALA A 23 7.46 28.68 7.32
N ILE A 24 8.76 28.43 7.56
CA ILE A 24 9.33 28.46 8.91
C ILE A 24 9.26 29.88 9.50
N HIS A 25 9.65 30.90 8.73
CA HIS A 25 9.58 32.30 9.17
C HIS A 25 8.16 32.70 9.56
N ASP A 26 7.17 32.30 8.75
CA ASP A 26 5.76 32.64 8.93
C ASP A 26 5.03 31.68 9.89
N LYS A 27 5.72 30.65 10.43
CA LYS A 27 5.17 29.60 11.28
C LYS A 27 3.99 28.86 10.63
N THR A 28 4.08 28.62 9.33
CA THR A 28 3.04 27.97 8.51
C THR A 28 3.49 26.62 7.97
N GLU A 29 4.59 26.06 8.44
CA GLU A 29 5.17 24.80 7.98
C GLU A 29 4.23 23.60 8.08
N GLN A 30 3.29 23.66 9.02
CA GLN A 30 2.25 22.64 9.18
C GLN A 30 0.93 22.99 8.48
N SER A 31 0.85 24.14 7.83
CA SER A 31 -0.36 24.52 7.10
C SER A 31 -0.55 23.60 5.89
N GLY A 32 -1.63 22.87 5.85
CA GLY A 32 -1.89 21.88 4.80
C GLY A 32 -1.58 20.43 5.21
N MET A 33 -0.96 20.21 6.36
CA MET A 33 -0.89 18.86 6.93
C MET A 33 -2.23 18.50 7.55
N PRO A 34 -2.77 17.32 7.27
CA PRO A 34 -4.01 16.87 7.92
C PRO A 34 -3.79 16.70 9.42
N LYS A 35 -4.73 17.20 10.23
CA LYS A 35 -4.67 17.04 11.71
C LYS A 35 -4.74 15.57 12.14
N LYS A 36 -5.42 14.76 11.35
CA LYS A 36 -5.52 13.30 11.53
C LYS A 36 -5.19 12.66 10.17
N PRO A 37 -3.93 12.28 9.93
CA PRO A 37 -3.54 11.65 8.69
C PRO A 37 -4.16 10.25 8.60
N ILE A 38 -4.45 9.80 7.38
CA ILE A 38 -4.80 8.42 7.08
C ILE A 38 -3.52 7.57 7.16
N LEU A 39 -3.52 6.53 7.97
CA LEU A 39 -2.36 5.69 8.25
C LEU A 39 -2.39 4.35 7.50
N LEU A 40 -3.55 3.97 6.94
CA LEU A 40 -3.80 2.65 6.35
C LEU A 40 -3.42 1.52 7.33
N ALA A 41 -3.75 1.74 8.59
CA ALA A 41 -3.49 0.82 9.67
C ALA A 41 -4.66 0.88 10.66
N VAL A 42 -5.11 -0.27 11.12
CA VAL A 42 -6.00 -0.35 12.29
C VAL A 42 -5.10 -0.52 13.50
N GLU A 43 -5.20 0.40 14.46
CA GLU A 43 -4.49 0.26 15.73
C GLU A 43 -5.14 -0.88 16.52
N ASP A 44 -4.49 -2.03 16.53
CA ASP A 44 -4.83 -3.11 17.44
C ASP A 44 -4.16 -2.80 18.79
N GLU A 45 -4.90 -2.17 19.70
CA GLU A 45 -4.43 -1.78 21.04
C GLU A 45 -3.87 -2.96 21.87
N LYS A 46 -4.04 -4.19 21.39
CA LYS A 46 -3.67 -5.42 22.10
C LYS A 46 -2.44 -6.11 21.54
N ARG A 47 -1.85 -5.66 20.44
CA ARG A 47 -0.61 -6.25 19.94
C ARG A 47 0.59 -5.59 20.60
N GLU A 48 1.13 -6.23 21.62
CA GLU A 48 2.50 -5.97 22.08
C GLU A 48 3.43 -6.15 20.85
N ALA A 49 4.33 -5.16 20.65
CA ALA A 49 5.36 -5.28 19.63
C ALA A 49 6.10 -6.61 19.86
N GLN A 50 5.94 -7.55 18.96
CA GLN A 50 6.70 -8.79 19.08
C GLN A 50 8.19 -8.42 19.08
N PRO A 51 8.96 -8.94 20.05
CA PRO A 51 10.39 -8.72 20.05
C PRO A 51 10.94 -9.14 18.70
N ALA A 52 11.91 -8.39 18.18
CA ALA A 52 12.58 -8.74 16.93
C ALA A 52 13.06 -10.19 17.05
N SER A 53 12.31 -11.12 16.46
CA SER A 53 12.70 -12.52 16.42
C SER A 53 14.02 -12.59 15.67
N GLU A 54 14.94 -13.42 16.13
CA GLU A 54 16.13 -13.73 15.36
C GLU A 54 15.70 -14.15 13.95
N PHE A 55 16.38 -13.63 12.93
CA PHE A 55 16.06 -14.00 11.54
C PHE A 55 16.15 -15.51 11.40
N PRO A 56 15.10 -16.16 10.87
CA PRO A 56 15.11 -17.61 10.77
C PRO A 56 16.28 -18.06 9.89
N SER A 57 17.11 -18.93 10.42
CA SER A 57 18.22 -19.54 9.67
C SER A 57 17.76 -20.72 8.81
N ALA A 58 16.59 -21.28 9.08
CA ALA A 58 16.09 -22.50 8.44
C ALA A 58 14.96 -22.20 7.43
N ALA A 59 13.79 -21.80 7.89
CA ALA A 59 12.63 -21.57 7.03
C ALA A 59 11.90 -20.28 7.43
N ILE A 60 11.31 -19.59 6.46
CA ILE A 60 10.38 -18.49 6.71
C ILE A 60 8.98 -19.09 6.86
N GLU A 61 8.50 -19.19 8.08
CA GLU A 61 7.16 -19.66 8.39
C GLU A 61 6.22 -18.49 8.56
N THR A 62 5.09 -18.48 7.84
CA THR A 62 4.16 -17.35 7.83
C THR A 62 2.75 -17.85 7.53
N THR A 63 1.76 -17.04 7.85
CA THR A 63 0.37 -17.28 7.44
C THR A 63 0.01 -16.27 6.34
N ILE A 64 -0.43 -16.78 5.19
CA ILE A 64 -0.84 -15.93 4.05
C ILE A 64 -2.27 -16.29 3.67
N ASN A 65 -3.17 -15.30 3.67
CA ASN A 65 -4.59 -15.48 3.39
C ASN A 65 -5.21 -16.63 4.22
N GLY A 66 -4.85 -16.68 5.51
CA GLY A 66 -5.32 -17.72 6.43
C GLY A 66 -4.69 -19.11 6.29
N LYS A 67 -3.75 -19.30 5.35
CA LYS A 67 -3.06 -20.58 5.13
C LYS A 67 -1.61 -20.52 5.61
N ALA A 68 -1.13 -21.59 6.26
CA ALA A 68 0.26 -21.70 6.67
C ALA A 68 1.18 -21.98 5.48
N TYR A 69 2.31 -21.26 5.43
CA TYR A 69 3.38 -21.41 4.45
C TYR A 69 4.72 -21.62 5.16
N SER A 70 5.58 -22.43 4.57
CA SER A 70 6.96 -22.66 5.03
C SER A 70 7.89 -22.57 3.82
N PHE A 71 8.65 -21.46 3.73
CA PHE A 71 9.57 -21.21 2.63
C PHE A 71 11.00 -21.59 3.05
N GLN A 72 11.56 -22.59 2.38
CA GLN A 72 12.95 -23.04 2.61
C GLN A 72 13.98 -22.14 1.91
N SER A 73 13.53 -21.27 1.02
CA SER A 73 14.33 -20.35 0.22
C SER A 73 13.79 -18.93 0.30
N GLY A 74 14.44 -17.98 -0.36
CA GLY A 74 13.95 -16.61 -0.49
C GLY A 74 14.44 -15.65 0.60
N HIS A 75 15.33 -16.05 1.52
CA HIS A 75 15.84 -15.18 2.59
C HIS A 75 16.53 -13.90 2.10
N ASN A 76 17.06 -13.92 0.88
CA ASN A 76 17.71 -12.78 0.23
C ASN A 76 16.78 -11.98 -0.69
N LYS A 77 15.47 -12.32 -0.69
CA LYS A 77 14.45 -11.64 -1.48
C LYS A 77 13.74 -10.54 -0.68
N THR A 78 12.94 -9.74 -1.38
CA THR A 78 11.89 -8.93 -0.77
C THR A 78 10.64 -9.77 -0.53
N LEU A 79 9.76 -9.33 0.34
CA LEU A 79 8.45 -9.95 0.56
C LEU A 79 7.67 -10.07 -0.77
N LEU A 80 7.73 -9.04 -1.63
CA LEU A 80 7.13 -9.06 -2.96
C LEU A 80 7.57 -10.28 -3.76
N ARG A 81 8.88 -10.52 -3.84
CA ARG A 81 9.43 -11.65 -4.60
C ARG A 81 9.16 -12.99 -3.93
N LEU A 82 9.21 -13.04 -2.60
CA LEU A 82 8.83 -14.24 -1.86
C LEU A 82 7.39 -14.65 -2.17
N LEU A 83 6.45 -13.72 -2.10
CA LEU A 83 5.03 -13.98 -2.39
C LEU A 83 4.81 -14.44 -3.83
N ARG A 84 5.46 -13.79 -4.80
CA ARG A 84 5.26 -14.08 -6.22
C ARG A 84 5.98 -15.34 -6.70
N GLU A 85 7.23 -15.53 -6.30
CA GLU A 85 8.11 -16.56 -6.86
C GLU A 85 8.04 -17.88 -6.07
N GLU A 86 7.93 -17.80 -4.74
CA GLU A 86 7.85 -18.97 -3.88
C GLU A 86 6.39 -19.30 -3.49
N GLY A 87 5.59 -18.27 -3.21
CA GLY A 87 4.18 -18.41 -2.84
C GLY A 87 3.23 -18.50 -4.01
N MET A 88 3.68 -18.24 -5.24
CA MET A 88 2.87 -18.20 -6.47
C MET A 88 1.68 -17.22 -6.40
N LEU A 89 1.72 -16.25 -5.49
CA LEU A 89 0.70 -15.22 -5.29
C LEU A 89 0.97 -14.03 -6.23
N THR A 90 0.57 -14.18 -7.47
CA THR A 90 0.90 -13.25 -8.56
C THR A 90 0.01 -12.01 -8.61
N GLY A 91 -1.03 -11.93 -7.78
CA GLY A 91 -1.87 -10.75 -7.60
C GLY A 91 -1.07 -9.54 -7.09
N VAL A 92 -0.09 -9.77 -6.22
CA VAL A 92 0.86 -8.74 -5.81
C VAL A 92 1.76 -8.38 -6.99
N LYS A 93 1.79 -7.10 -7.42
CA LYS A 93 2.47 -6.67 -8.65
C LYS A 93 3.79 -5.94 -8.39
N GLU A 94 4.80 -6.21 -9.23
CA GLU A 94 6.06 -5.48 -9.22
C GLU A 94 6.01 -4.34 -10.25
N GLY A 95 5.82 -3.09 -9.81
CA GLY A 95 5.81 -1.92 -10.70
C GLY A 95 7.16 -1.19 -10.67
N CYS A 96 7.48 -0.50 -9.58
CA CYS A 96 8.72 0.27 -9.45
C CYS A 96 9.85 -0.48 -8.72
N ALA A 97 9.52 -1.42 -7.83
CA ALA A 97 10.45 -2.07 -6.90
C ALA A 97 11.22 -1.10 -5.96
N GLU A 98 10.73 0.13 -5.83
CA GLU A 98 11.39 1.25 -5.12
C GLU A 98 10.49 1.90 -4.05
N GLY A 99 9.32 1.30 -3.77
CA GLY A 99 8.41 1.81 -2.74
C GLY A 99 7.58 3.04 -3.14
N GLU A 100 7.39 3.31 -4.44
CA GLU A 100 6.72 4.54 -4.89
C GLU A 100 5.34 4.32 -5.52
N CYS A 101 5.12 3.17 -6.18
CA CYS A 101 3.95 3.01 -7.04
C CYS A 101 2.76 2.29 -6.40
N GLY A 102 2.92 1.68 -5.23
CA GLY A 102 1.88 1.00 -4.48
C GLY A 102 1.33 -0.29 -5.10
N ALA A 103 1.78 -0.74 -6.29
CA ALA A 103 1.28 -1.94 -6.94
C ALA A 103 1.53 -3.23 -6.14
N CYS A 104 2.49 -3.21 -5.23
CA CYS A 104 2.87 -4.33 -4.35
C CYS A 104 2.28 -4.23 -2.94
N THR A 105 1.28 -3.39 -2.70
CA THR A 105 0.66 -3.24 -1.38
C THR A 105 0.02 -4.56 -0.94
N VAL A 106 0.34 -4.97 0.27
CA VAL A 106 -0.24 -6.11 1.00
C VAL A 106 -0.53 -5.69 2.43
N PHE A 107 -1.33 -6.45 3.16
CA PHE A 107 -1.39 -6.28 4.61
C PHE A 107 -0.38 -7.21 5.27
N MET A 108 0.35 -6.68 6.22
CA MET A 108 1.23 -7.43 7.10
C MET A 108 0.89 -7.05 8.53
N ASP A 109 0.44 -8.02 9.30
CA ASP A 109 -0.04 -7.81 10.66
C ASP A 109 -1.08 -6.69 10.77
N GLY A 110 -2.04 -6.67 9.84
CA GLY A 110 -3.13 -5.70 9.79
C GLY A 110 -2.77 -4.33 9.23
N LYS A 111 -1.52 -4.08 8.81
CA LYS A 111 -1.07 -2.79 8.27
C LYS A 111 -0.74 -2.90 6.79
N ALA A 112 -1.15 -1.90 6.01
CA ALA A 112 -0.76 -1.82 4.61
C ALA A 112 0.73 -1.50 4.48
N VAL A 113 1.46 -2.35 3.78
CA VAL A 113 2.90 -2.19 3.53
C VAL A 113 3.23 -2.39 2.05
N MET A 114 4.26 -1.73 1.58
CA MET A 114 4.80 -1.97 0.24
C MET A 114 5.76 -3.15 0.28
N ALA A 115 5.32 -4.32 -0.20
CA ALA A 115 6.06 -5.58 -0.10
C ALA A 115 7.45 -5.53 -0.78
N CYS A 116 7.68 -4.62 -1.73
CA CYS A 116 9.00 -4.43 -2.35
C CYS A 116 10.06 -3.84 -1.40
N LEU A 117 9.64 -3.19 -0.30
CA LEU A 117 10.54 -2.61 0.70
C LEU A 117 10.71 -3.49 1.94
N VAL A 118 9.93 -4.56 2.06
CA VAL A 118 9.98 -5.46 3.21
C VAL A 118 10.94 -6.62 2.89
N PRO A 119 12.00 -6.85 3.67
CA PRO A 119 12.83 -8.04 3.52
C PRO A 119 12.01 -9.31 3.81
N ALA A 120 12.14 -10.35 2.99
CA ALA A 120 11.37 -11.59 3.11
C ALA A 120 11.43 -12.25 4.51
N PRO A 121 12.57 -12.26 5.23
CA PRO A 121 12.63 -12.83 6.58
C PRO A 121 11.70 -12.16 7.60
N ARG A 122 11.28 -10.91 7.36
CA ARG A 122 10.29 -10.23 8.21
C ARG A 122 8.90 -10.86 8.15
N ALA A 123 8.65 -11.71 7.16
CA ALA A 123 7.42 -12.48 7.06
C ALA A 123 7.33 -13.61 8.11
N HIS A 124 8.46 -14.01 8.72
CA HIS A 124 8.46 -15.08 9.71
C HIS A 124 7.57 -14.71 10.92
N GLY A 125 6.60 -15.57 11.20
CA GLY A 125 5.60 -15.36 12.26
C GLY A 125 4.52 -14.32 11.94
N ALA A 126 4.59 -13.63 10.79
CA ALA A 126 3.62 -12.61 10.41
C ALA A 126 2.35 -13.20 9.80
N GLN A 127 1.26 -12.41 9.86
CA GLN A 127 0.04 -12.66 9.10
C GLN A 127 0.00 -11.73 7.90
N ILE A 128 -0.10 -12.29 6.71
CA ILE A 128 -0.08 -11.55 5.45
C ILE A 128 -1.42 -11.75 4.75
N THR A 129 -1.99 -10.65 4.26
CA THR A 129 -3.14 -10.68 3.37
C THR A 129 -2.75 -10.04 2.04
N THR A 130 -2.96 -10.78 0.95
CA THR A 130 -2.79 -10.28 -0.41
C THR A 130 -4.15 -10.02 -1.05
N VAL A 131 -4.17 -9.45 -2.26
CA VAL A 131 -5.43 -9.19 -2.96
C VAL A 131 -6.27 -10.45 -3.19
N GLU A 132 -5.64 -11.60 -3.31
CA GLU A 132 -6.31 -12.91 -3.41
C GLU A 132 -7.07 -13.30 -2.14
N GLY A 133 -6.70 -12.72 -1.00
CA GLY A 133 -7.35 -12.97 0.28
C GLY A 133 -8.36 -11.92 0.70
N LEU A 134 -8.71 -10.95 -0.16
CA LEU A 134 -9.78 -9.99 0.12
C LEU A 134 -11.18 -10.61 -0.05
N ALA A 135 -11.35 -11.49 -1.03
CA ALA A 135 -12.61 -12.18 -1.25
C ALA A 135 -12.78 -13.35 -0.27
N GLU A 136 -14.01 -13.59 0.17
CA GLU A 136 -14.40 -14.72 1.00
C GLU A 136 -15.19 -15.76 0.18
N GLY A 137 -14.52 -16.81 -0.26
CA GLY A 137 -15.11 -17.80 -1.18
C GLY A 137 -15.48 -17.15 -2.50
N ASP A 138 -16.77 -17.24 -2.89
CA ASP A 138 -17.32 -16.64 -4.11
C ASP A 138 -17.80 -15.19 -3.92
N HIS A 139 -17.68 -14.64 -2.70
CA HIS A 139 -18.11 -13.28 -2.39
C HIS A 139 -16.95 -12.31 -2.50
N LEU A 140 -17.08 -11.37 -3.42
CA LEU A 140 -16.10 -10.29 -3.56
C LEU A 140 -16.17 -9.35 -2.35
N HIS A 141 -15.03 -8.78 -1.99
CA HIS A 141 -15.01 -7.68 -1.03
C HIS A 141 -15.72 -6.46 -1.62
N PRO A 142 -16.47 -5.64 -0.84
CA PRO A 142 -17.22 -4.48 -1.34
C PRO A 142 -16.41 -3.56 -2.26
N ILE A 143 -15.13 -3.36 -1.97
CA ILE A 143 -14.27 -2.56 -2.83
C ILE A 143 -14.01 -3.22 -4.20
N GLN A 144 -13.96 -4.54 -4.27
CA GLN A 144 -13.79 -5.26 -5.54
C GLN A 144 -15.04 -5.12 -6.39
N GLU A 145 -16.21 -5.29 -5.80
CA GLU A 145 -17.52 -5.08 -6.46
C GLU A 145 -17.63 -3.66 -7.00
N ALA A 146 -17.34 -2.65 -6.18
CA ALA A 146 -17.39 -1.24 -6.58
C ALA A 146 -16.43 -0.92 -7.72
N PHE A 147 -15.23 -1.54 -7.76
CA PHE A 147 -14.28 -1.38 -8.89
C PHE A 147 -14.84 -1.96 -10.19
N VAL A 148 -15.53 -3.07 -10.13
CA VAL A 148 -16.20 -3.69 -11.30
C VAL A 148 -17.35 -2.79 -11.77
N GLU A 149 -18.25 -2.41 -10.89
CA GLU A 149 -19.46 -1.62 -11.20
C GLU A 149 -19.12 -0.24 -11.78
N ASN A 150 -18.07 0.42 -11.24
CA ASN A 150 -17.64 1.72 -11.73
C ASN A 150 -16.67 1.64 -12.92
N SER A 151 -16.36 0.45 -13.42
CA SER A 151 -15.35 0.26 -14.47
C SER A 151 -14.05 0.99 -14.13
N ALA A 152 -13.57 0.84 -12.89
CA ALA A 152 -12.40 1.52 -12.36
C ALA A 152 -11.07 0.87 -12.82
N VAL A 153 -11.13 -0.05 -13.75
CA VAL A 153 -10.00 -0.82 -14.27
C VAL A 153 -9.83 -0.57 -15.77
N GLN A 154 -8.57 -0.41 -16.21
CA GLN A 154 -8.20 -0.42 -17.61
C GLN A 154 -7.19 -1.56 -17.87
N CYS A 155 -5.87 -1.31 -17.76
CA CYS A 155 -4.90 -2.39 -17.94
C CYS A 155 -4.87 -3.39 -16.76
N GLY A 156 -5.38 -3.01 -15.58
CA GLY A 156 -5.48 -3.86 -14.40
C GLY A 156 -4.21 -3.97 -13.55
N TYR A 157 -3.07 -3.45 -14.01
CA TYR A 157 -1.79 -3.69 -13.32
C TYR A 157 -1.72 -3.04 -11.94
N CYS A 158 -2.23 -1.82 -11.79
CA CYS A 158 -2.25 -1.10 -10.50
C CYS A 158 -3.42 -1.53 -9.59
N THR A 159 -4.43 -2.21 -10.15
CA THR A 159 -5.68 -2.51 -9.45
C THR A 159 -5.47 -3.22 -8.11
N PRO A 160 -4.64 -4.27 -7.98
CA PRO A 160 -4.42 -4.93 -6.69
C PRO A 160 -3.97 -3.97 -5.59
N GLY A 161 -3.04 -3.07 -5.91
CA GLY A 161 -2.56 -2.07 -4.93
C GLY A 161 -3.65 -1.10 -4.49
N PHE A 162 -4.48 -0.61 -5.41
CA PHE A 162 -5.62 0.26 -5.06
C PHE A 162 -6.68 -0.47 -4.25
N LEU A 163 -6.97 -1.73 -4.56
CA LEU A 163 -7.91 -2.54 -3.78
C LEU A 163 -7.41 -2.72 -2.34
N MET A 164 -6.13 -3.04 -2.15
CA MET A 164 -5.54 -3.19 -0.82
C MET A 164 -5.55 -1.87 -0.05
N SER A 165 -5.12 -0.76 -0.66
CA SER A 165 -5.14 0.55 0.01
C SER A 165 -6.56 1.01 0.34
N GLY A 166 -7.50 0.83 -0.59
CA GLY A 166 -8.91 1.19 -0.36
C GLY A 166 -9.58 0.32 0.69
N ALA A 167 -9.36 -1.00 0.69
CA ALA A 167 -9.90 -1.89 1.72
C ALA A 167 -9.40 -1.46 3.11
N LYS A 168 -8.09 -1.17 3.24
CA LYS A 168 -7.54 -0.74 4.53
C LYS A 168 -8.05 0.64 4.95
N LEU A 169 -8.27 1.56 4.02
CA LEU A 169 -8.91 2.83 4.33
C LEU A 169 -10.31 2.62 4.91
N LEU A 170 -11.12 1.75 4.30
CA LEU A 170 -12.50 1.49 4.75
C LEU A 170 -12.55 0.81 6.12
N GLU A 171 -11.56 -0.02 6.46
CA GLU A 171 -11.41 -0.55 7.82
C GLU A 171 -11.04 0.54 8.83
N GLU A 172 -10.07 1.41 8.49
CA GLU A 172 -9.63 2.51 9.35
C GLU A 172 -10.72 3.59 9.48
N LYS A 173 -11.41 3.86 8.38
CA LYS A 173 -12.45 4.89 8.29
C LYS A 173 -13.60 4.44 7.39
N PRO A 174 -14.68 3.88 7.95
CA PRO A 174 -15.79 3.35 7.16
C PRO A 174 -16.49 4.38 6.25
N ASN A 175 -16.50 5.65 6.62
CA ASN A 175 -17.12 6.74 5.85
C ASN A 175 -16.07 7.84 5.55
N PRO A 176 -15.09 7.57 4.67
CA PRO A 176 -14.06 8.55 4.35
C PRO A 176 -14.62 9.67 3.47
N THR A 177 -14.16 10.89 3.69
CA THR A 177 -14.38 11.97 2.75
C THR A 177 -13.55 11.77 1.49
N ARG A 178 -13.94 12.41 0.38
CA ARG A 178 -13.16 12.37 -0.86
C ARG A 178 -11.69 12.73 -0.65
N ASN A 179 -11.40 13.76 0.14
CA ASN A 179 -10.04 14.18 0.43
C ASN A 179 -9.24 13.08 1.16
N GLU A 180 -9.86 12.33 2.06
CA GLU A 180 -9.24 11.21 2.77
C GLU A 180 -9.01 10.02 1.85
N ILE A 181 -9.92 9.77 0.91
CA ILE A 181 -9.71 8.77 -0.14
C ILE A 181 -8.51 9.16 -1.01
N GLU A 182 -8.47 10.39 -1.49
CA GLU A 182 -7.36 10.90 -2.29
C GLU A 182 -6.03 10.82 -1.51
N GLN A 183 -6.03 11.14 -0.22
CA GLN A 183 -4.87 11.00 0.66
C GLN A 183 -4.44 9.53 0.80
N ALA A 184 -5.37 8.61 1.04
CA ALA A 184 -5.08 7.19 1.23
C ALA A 184 -4.40 6.55 0.02
N ILE A 185 -4.74 7.01 -1.20
CA ILE A 185 -4.21 6.47 -2.45
C ILE A 185 -3.03 7.27 -3.03
N THR A 186 -2.49 8.26 -2.31
CA THR A 186 -1.34 9.06 -2.81
C THR A 186 -0.12 8.22 -3.15
N GLY A 187 0.07 7.09 -2.46
CA GLY A 187 1.12 6.11 -2.72
C GLY A 187 0.82 5.12 -3.85
N ASN A 188 -0.32 5.25 -4.55
CA ASN A 188 -0.74 4.34 -5.60
C ASN A 188 -0.75 5.05 -6.96
N LEU A 189 0.01 4.53 -7.93
CA LEU A 189 0.13 5.14 -9.25
C LEU A 189 -0.66 4.37 -10.31
N CYS A 190 -1.46 5.11 -11.09
CA CYS A 190 -2.13 4.61 -12.27
C CYS A 190 -1.82 5.48 -13.49
N ARG A 191 -1.38 4.87 -14.60
CA ARG A 191 -1.10 5.60 -15.85
C ARG A 191 -2.31 5.67 -16.79
N CYS A 192 -3.35 4.88 -16.54
CA CYS A 192 -4.43 4.67 -17.50
C CYS A 192 -5.71 5.44 -17.15
N THR A 193 -6.18 5.36 -15.90
CA THR A 193 -7.57 5.72 -15.52
C THR A 193 -7.81 7.19 -15.24
N GLY A 194 -6.77 7.98 -15.00
CA GLY A 194 -6.90 9.35 -14.51
C GLY A 194 -7.50 9.46 -13.10
N TYR A 195 -7.60 8.36 -12.37
CA TYR A 195 -8.03 8.23 -10.96
C TYR A 195 -9.52 8.46 -10.68
N TYR A 196 -10.26 9.20 -11.49
CA TYR A 196 -11.66 9.59 -11.20
C TYR A 196 -12.56 8.40 -10.85
N LYS A 197 -12.49 7.33 -11.65
CA LYS A 197 -13.29 6.13 -11.43
C LYS A 197 -12.83 5.34 -10.22
N ILE A 198 -11.54 5.35 -9.92
CA ILE A 198 -10.96 4.71 -8.74
C ILE A 198 -11.47 5.39 -7.47
N VAL A 199 -11.37 6.72 -7.39
CA VAL A 199 -11.89 7.50 -6.27
C VAL A 199 -13.38 7.26 -6.10
N LYS A 200 -14.15 7.32 -7.20
CA LYS A 200 -15.59 7.05 -7.16
C LYS A 200 -15.91 5.65 -6.66
N ALA A 201 -15.18 4.63 -7.09
CA ALA A 201 -15.39 3.26 -6.63
C ALA A 201 -15.16 3.11 -5.12
N ILE A 202 -14.13 3.77 -4.57
CA ILE A 202 -13.89 3.77 -3.12
C ILE A 202 -15.00 4.53 -2.38
N GLU A 203 -15.48 5.66 -2.92
CA GLU A 203 -16.62 6.40 -2.37
C GLU A 203 -17.89 5.55 -2.33
N GLU A 204 -18.14 4.72 -3.35
CA GLU A 204 -19.31 3.84 -3.39
C GLU A 204 -19.16 2.63 -2.47
N ALA A 205 -17.99 2.02 -2.42
CA ALA A 205 -17.68 0.92 -1.50
C ALA A 205 -17.85 1.32 -0.01
N SER A 206 -17.74 2.61 0.31
CA SER A 206 -17.96 3.10 1.68
C SER A 206 -19.44 3.19 2.10
N LYS A 207 -20.37 2.94 1.17
CA LYS A 207 -21.83 3.04 1.40
C LYS A 207 -22.51 1.68 1.49
N SER A 208 -21.76 0.60 1.21
CA SER A 208 -22.25 -0.79 1.19
C SER A 208 -22.21 -1.48 2.56
#